data_3b5722874ccbfb6649e18882c965138c
#
_entry.id   3b5722874ccbfb6649e18882c965138c
#
_cell.length_a   1.000
_cell.length_b   1.000
_cell.length_c   1.000
_cell.angle_alpha   90.00
_cell.angle_beta   90.00
_cell.angle_gamma   90.00
#
_symmetry.space_group_name_H-M   'P 1'
#
loop_
_entity.id
_entity.type
_entity.pdbx_description
1 polymer ?
#
loop_
_entity_poly.entity_id
_entity_poly.type
_entity_poly.pdbx_seq_one_letter_code
_entity_poly.pdbx_strand_id
1 'polypeptide(L)'
;MLVLIRGAGDLASGIALRLHHAHLSVVMTDLPQPTAIRRTVCFSQAIVYGSMTVEDVTARFCAALENAAVILAAGEIPVLADPEAKCRTALRPDVVVDAILAKKNLGTRITDAPCVIGVGPGFTAGKDCHAAVETMRGHTLGRALYHGSPLPNTNIPGLIGGFAGERVLRAPADGIFVQKLEIGASVRTGDIAGTVNGVPMLCQIDGMLRGILPDGTPVTRGMKSGDVDPRGKREYCDLVSDKALAIGGGVLEAILSLTGALRA
;
A
#
# COMPACT_ATOMS: atom_id res chain seq x y z
N MET A 1 6.34 6.58 20.32
CA MET A 1 6.31 5.19 19.80
C MET A 1 6.69 5.24 18.32
N LEU A 2 7.71 4.47 17.93
CA LEU A 2 8.20 4.40 16.56
C LEU A 2 7.62 3.17 15.85
N VAL A 3 6.95 3.38 14.71
CA VAL A 3 6.37 2.33 13.89
C VAL A 3 7.12 2.26 12.56
N LEU A 4 7.66 1.10 12.22
CA LEU A 4 8.22 0.81 10.91
C LEU A 4 7.19 0.05 10.07
N ILE A 5 6.78 0.62 8.93
CA ILE A 5 5.89 -0.03 7.97
C ILE A 5 6.71 -0.57 6.80
N ARG A 6 6.64 -1.86 6.56
CA ARG A 6 7.16 -2.51 5.37
C ARG A 6 6.14 -2.40 4.24
N GLY A 7 6.49 -1.69 3.18
CA GLY A 7 5.62 -1.27 2.09
C GLY A 7 5.18 0.18 2.25
N ALA A 8 5.05 0.89 1.12
CA ALA A 8 4.55 2.27 1.05
C ALA A 8 3.56 2.46 -0.12
N GLY A 9 2.91 1.37 -0.55
CA GLY A 9 1.83 1.39 -1.54
C GLY A 9 0.49 1.87 -0.96
N ASP A 10 -0.59 1.77 -1.74
CA ASP A 10 -1.95 2.27 -1.43
C ASP A 10 -2.43 1.94 -0.01
N LEU A 11 -2.45 0.66 0.37
CA LEU A 11 -2.94 0.25 1.69
C LEU A 11 -1.98 0.65 2.81
N ALA A 12 -0.68 0.53 2.58
CA ALA A 12 0.35 0.95 3.54
C ALA A 12 0.30 2.46 3.80
N SER A 13 0.02 3.27 2.78
CA SER A 13 -0.15 4.73 2.92
C SER A 13 -1.38 5.08 3.75
N GLY A 14 -2.50 4.39 3.55
CA GLY A 14 -3.68 4.59 4.40
C GLY A 14 -3.46 4.17 5.87
N ILE A 15 -2.65 3.13 6.11
CA ILE A 15 -2.20 2.77 7.46
C ILE A 15 -1.34 3.90 8.03
N ALA A 16 -0.34 4.37 7.27
CA ALA A 16 0.56 5.44 7.70
C ALA A 16 -0.19 6.73 8.06
N LEU A 17 -1.18 7.14 7.25
CA LEU A 17 -2.07 8.26 7.54
C LEU A 17 -2.76 8.11 8.89
N ARG A 18 -3.40 6.95 9.16
CA ARG A 18 -4.08 6.70 10.44
C ARG A 18 -3.13 6.78 11.64
N LEU A 19 -1.93 6.21 11.50
CA LEU A 19 -0.94 6.20 12.58
C LEU A 19 -0.35 7.61 12.79
N HIS A 20 -0.07 8.34 11.72
CA HIS A 20 0.42 9.71 11.77
C HIS A 20 -0.59 10.65 12.44
N HIS A 21 -1.87 10.59 12.06
CA HIS A 21 -2.96 11.36 12.69
C HIS A 21 -3.19 10.95 14.17
N ALA A 22 -2.79 9.73 14.56
CA ALA A 22 -2.77 9.31 15.95
C ALA A 22 -1.47 9.69 16.68
N HIS A 23 -0.65 10.57 16.08
CA HIS A 23 0.63 11.09 16.63
C HIS A 23 1.69 10.01 16.89
N LEU A 24 1.67 8.91 16.13
CA LEU A 24 2.73 7.93 16.14
C LEU A 24 3.84 8.34 15.14
N SER A 25 5.10 8.13 15.50
CA SER A 25 6.23 8.34 14.59
C SER A 25 6.26 7.18 13.59
N VAL A 26 6.12 7.46 12.30
CA VAL A 26 6.06 6.45 11.24
C VAL A 26 7.27 6.56 10.34
N VAL A 27 7.91 5.43 10.04
CA VAL A 27 8.93 5.26 9.01
C VAL A 27 8.44 4.18 8.05
N MET A 28 8.65 4.37 6.75
CA MET A 28 8.22 3.39 5.74
C MET A 28 9.39 2.90 4.89
N THR A 29 9.25 1.69 4.35
CA THR A 29 10.21 1.14 3.39
C THR A 29 9.49 0.62 2.14
N ASP A 30 10.11 0.70 0.97
CA ASP A 30 9.59 0.12 -0.27
C ASP A 30 10.73 -0.26 -1.22
N LEU A 31 10.36 -0.75 -2.40
CA LEU A 31 11.28 -1.03 -3.49
C LEU A 31 11.96 0.27 -3.99
N PRO A 32 13.21 0.20 -4.46
CA PRO A 32 13.86 1.34 -5.14
C PRO A 32 13.08 1.83 -6.38
N GLN A 33 12.36 0.91 -7.03
CA GLN A 33 11.43 1.20 -8.13
C GLN A 33 10.04 0.72 -7.74
N PRO A 34 9.21 1.57 -7.12
CA PRO A 34 7.88 1.21 -6.67
C PRO A 34 6.96 0.82 -7.83
N THR A 35 6.16 -0.24 -7.62
CA THR A 35 5.21 -0.78 -8.60
C THR A 35 3.75 -0.46 -8.27
N ALA A 36 3.52 0.54 -7.41
CA ALA A 36 2.18 0.97 -7.05
C ALA A 36 1.44 1.55 -8.25
N ILE A 37 0.20 1.11 -8.49
CA ILE A 37 -0.64 1.61 -9.59
C ILE A 37 -1.43 2.87 -9.20
N ARG A 38 -1.90 2.99 -7.96
CA ARG A 38 -2.58 4.18 -7.44
C ARG A 38 -1.57 5.19 -6.91
N ARG A 39 -0.67 5.64 -7.78
CA ARG A 39 0.52 6.43 -7.43
C ARG A 39 0.21 7.71 -6.66
N THR A 40 -0.91 8.36 -6.98
CA THR A 40 -1.37 9.60 -6.34
C THR A 40 -1.70 9.48 -4.84
N VAL A 41 -1.86 8.25 -4.33
CA VAL A 41 -2.13 7.98 -2.91
C VAL A 41 -1.10 7.02 -2.29
N CYS A 42 0.12 6.98 -2.85
CA CYS A 42 1.17 6.07 -2.38
C CYS A 42 2.40 6.84 -1.94
N PHE A 43 2.77 6.74 -0.67
CA PHE A 43 3.99 7.35 -0.14
C PHE A 43 5.28 6.80 -0.75
N SER A 44 5.24 5.62 -1.38
CA SER A 44 6.36 5.11 -2.17
C SER A 44 6.83 6.05 -3.28
N GLN A 45 5.95 6.95 -3.75
CA GLN A 45 6.32 7.95 -4.75
C GLN A 45 7.33 8.99 -4.24
N ALA A 46 7.49 9.11 -2.93
CA ALA A 46 8.58 9.91 -2.35
C ALA A 46 9.96 9.41 -2.79
N ILE A 47 10.14 8.09 -3.00
CA ILE A 47 11.39 7.50 -3.51
C ILE A 47 11.68 8.01 -4.93
N VAL A 48 10.64 8.25 -5.74
CA VAL A 48 10.76 8.67 -7.15
C VAL A 48 10.94 10.19 -7.27
N TYR A 49 10.18 10.95 -6.49
CA TYR A 49 10.07 12.42 -6.64
C TYR A 49 10.74 13.21 -5.52
N GLY A 50 11.37 12.53 -4.53
CA GLY A 50 11.96 13.17 -3.35
C GLY A 50 10.96 13.39 -2.22
N SER A 51 9.69 13.70 -2.54
CA SER A 51 8.59 13.80 -1.58
C SER A 51 7.26 13.44 -2.22
N MET A 52 6.28 13.09 -1.38
CA MET A 52 4.91 12.79 -1.79
C MET A 52 3.95 13.23 -0.70
N THR A 53 2.97 14.05 -1.05
CA THR A 53 1.87 14.43 -0.16
C THR A 53 0.62 13.64 -0.53
N VAL A 54 0.03 12.96 0.44
CA VAL A 54 -1.25 12.25 0.32
C VAL A 54 -2.20 12.87 1.33
N GLU A 55 -3.28 13.46 0.83
CA GLU A 55 -4.21 14.28 1.63
C GLU A 55 -3.45 15.41 2.32
N ASP A 56 -3.32 15.40 3.64
CA ASP A 56 -2.64 16.40 4.46
C ASP A 56 -1.27 15.96 5.01
N VAL A 57 -0.82 14.75 4.68
CA VAL A 57 0.43 14.17 5.20
C VAL A 57 1.49 14.10 4.11
N THR A 58 2.69 14.58 4.42
CA THR A 58 3.86 14.53 3.53
C THR A 58 4.81 13.42 3.95
N ALA A 59 5.21 12.61 2.99
CA ALA A 59 6.33 11.68 3.11
C ALA A 59 7.53 12.19 2.31
N ARG A 60 8.73 11.93 2.80
CA ARG A 60 9.99 12.36 2.19
C ARG A 60 10.93 11.19 1.97
N PHE A 61 11.58 11.16 0.82
CA PHE A 61 12.62 10.17 0.56
C PHE A 61 13.78 10.34 1.54
N CYS A 62 14.09 9.28 2.24
CA CYS A 62 15.18 9.19 3.20
C CYS A 62 16.30 8.34 2.58
N ALA A 63 17.20 8.99 1.85
CA ALA A 63 18.29 8.30 1.14
C ALA A 63 19.31 7.68 2.11
N ALA A 64 19.51 8.30 3.28
CA ALA A 64 20.39 7.84 4.33
C ALA A 64 19.62 7.80 5.66
N LEU A 65 19.75 6.72 6.40
CA LEU A 65 18.96 6.45 7.62
C LEU A 65 19.14 7.54 8.68
N GLU A 66 20.32 8.15 8.73
CA GLU A 66 20.68 9.23 9.66
C GLU A 66 19.75 10.44 9.53
N ASN A 67 19.16 10.64 8.35
CA ASN A 67 18.23 11.74 8.08
C ASN A 67 16.81 11.47 8.61
N ALA A 68 16.49 10.24 8.98
CA ALA A 68 15.14 9.87 9.40
C ALA A 68 14.66 10.68 10.61
N ALA A 69 15.53 10.95 11.59
CA ALA A 69 15.19 11.73 12.77
C ALA A 69 14.84 13.18 12.41
N VAL A 70 15.53 13.78 11.45
CA VAL A 70 15.27 15.16 11.00
C VAL A 70 13.92 15.24 10.28
N ILE A 71 13.62 14.27 9.42
CA ILE A 71 12.34 14.19 8.69
C ILE A 71 11.19 14.00 9.67
N LEU A 72 11.33 13.10 10.64
CA LEU A 72 10.32 12.89 11.70
C LEU A 72 10.11 14.16 12.56
N ALA A 73 11.18 14.88 12.89
CA ALA A 73 11.08 16.12 13.65
C ALA A 73 10.37 17.24 12.87
N ALA A 74 10.42 17.20 11.54
CA ALA A 74 9.66 18.11 10.67
C ALA A 74 8.17 17.72 10.54
N GLY A 75 7.71 16.64 11.20
CA GLY A 75 6.34 16.14 11.09
C GLY A 75 6.06 15.39 9.78
N GLU A 76 7.09 14.98 9.05
CA GLU A 76 7.00 14.22 7.81
C GLU A 76 7.32 12.74 8.03
N ILE A 77 6.91 11.88 7.09
CA ILE A 77 7.16 10.44 7.12
C ILE A 77 8.39 10.08 6.28
N PRO A 78 9.51 9.59 6.89
CA PRO A 78 10.64 9.08 6.12
C PRO A 78 10.27 7.83 5.33
N VAL A 79 10.62 7.78 4.03
CA VAL A 79 10.47 6.60 3.17
C VAL A 79 11.84 6.18 2.66
N LEU A 80 12.25 4.95 2.96
CA LEU A 80 13.53 4.38 2.55
C LEU A 80 13.36 3.38 1.39
N ALA A 81 14.32 3.35 0.47
CA ALA A 81 14.43 2.31 -0.55
C ALA A 81 15.11 1.06 0.05
N ASP A 82 14.40 0.36 0.94
CA ASP A 82 14.89 -0.80 1.70
C ASP A 82 13.81 -1.90 1.77
N PRO A 83 13.65 -2.70 0.70
CA PRO A 83 12.58 -3.70 0.62
C PRO A 83 12.66 -4.80 1.68
N GLU A 84 13.86 -5.06 2.22
CA GLU A 84 14.06 -6.04 3.28
C GLU A 84 13.91 -5.45 4.68
N ALA A 85 13.68 -4.14 4.79
CA ALA A 85 13.61 -3.40 6.04
C ALA A 85 14.84 -3.64 6.94
N LYS A 86 16.05 -3.62 6.36
CA LYS A 86 17.31 -3.77 7.07
C LYS A 86 17.52 -2.66 8.10
N CYS A 87 16.96 -1.48 7.80
CA CYS A 87 16.97 -0.32 8.69
C CYS A 87 16.40 -0.61 10.09
N ARG A 88 15.53 -1.65 10.25
CA ARG A 88 14.93 -2.02 11.53
C ARG A 88 15.96 -2.31 12.62
N THR A 89 17.12 -2.85 12.23
CA THR A 89 18.20 -3.18 13.20
C THR A 89 18.78 -1.94 13.86
N ALA A 90 18.92 -0.86 13.10
CA ALA A 90 19.42 0.42 13.61
C ALA A 90 18.30 1.28 14.24
N LEU A 91 17.11 1.29 13.63
CA LEU A 91 15.94 2.04 14.10
C LEU A 91 15.40 1.50 15.43
N ARG A 92 15.47 0.17 15.64
CA ARG A 92 14.85 -0.53 16.79
C ARG A 92 13.41 -0.06 17.04
N PRO A 93 12.51 -0.22 16.06
CA PRO A 93 11.14 0.26 16.19
C PRO A 93 10.40 -0.49 17.31
N ASP A 94 9.47 0.19 17.98
CA ASP A 94 8.55 -0.43 18.93
C ASP A 94 7.59 -1.39 18.23
N VAL A 95 7.22 -1.05 16.98
CA VAL A 95 6.25 -1.79 16.15
C VAL A 95 6.78 -1.98 14.74
N VAL A 96 6.64 -3.19 14.21
CA VAL A 96 6.77 -3.47 12.77
C VAL A 96 5.40 -3.83 12.20
N VAL A 97 5.01 -3.17 11.11
CA VAL A 97 3.80 -3.48 10.35
C VAL A 97 4.22 -3.96 8.96
N ASP A 98 3.95 -5.21 8.60
CA ASP A 98 4.16 -5.68 7.23
C ASP A 98 2.88 -5.44 6.40
N ALA A 99 2.95 -4.44 5.54
CA ALA A 99 1.90 -4.01 4.62
C ALA A 99 2.34 -4.07 3.15
N ILE A 100 3.28 -4.97 2.81
CA ILE A 100 3.73 -5.22 1.44
C ILE A 100 2.59 -5.76 0.57
N LEU A 101 1.66 -6.51 1.16
CA LEU A 101 0.51 -7.14 0.48
C LEU A 101 0.91 -8.15 -0.61
N ALA A 102 2.03 -8.84 -0.43
CA ALA A 102 2.53 -9.87 -1.35
C ALA A 102 1.69 -11.16 -1.34
N LYS A 103 0.65 -11.26 -0.50
CA LYS A 103 -0.22 -12.44 -0.31
C LYS A 103 0.51 -13.67 0.25
N LYS A 104 1.73 -13.48 0.66
CA LYS A 104 2.61 -14.41 1.37
C LYS A 104 3.56 -13.62 2.24
N ASN A 105 4.01 -14.19 3.34
CA ASN A 105 5.05 -13.59 4.17
C ASN A 105 6.40 -13.58 3.41
N LEU A 106 7.01 -12.41 3.29
CA LEU A 106 8.32 -12.19 2.68
C LEU A 106 9.43 -12.02 3.75
N GLY A 107 9.39 -12.84 4.78
CA GLY A 107 10.44 -12.93 5.78
C GLY A 107 10.23 -12.08 7.05
N THR A 108 9.04 -11.52 7.27
CA THR A 108 8.68 -10.90 8.56
C THR A 108 8.53 -11.97 9.63
N ARG A 109 9.11 -11.73 10.79
CA ARG A 109 9.10 -12.63 11.94
C ARG A 109 8.51 -11.94 13.14
N ILE A 110 7.84 -12.70 13.99
CA ILE A 110 7.27 -12.20 15.26
C ILE A 110 8.32 -11.54 16.17
N THR A 111 9.60 -11.85 15.96
CA THR A 111 10.74 -11.32 16.72
C THR A 111 11.37 -10.05 16.11
N ASP A 112 10.83 -9.50 15.03
CA ASP A 112 11.40 -8.33 14.35
C ASP A 112 11.20 -7.02 15.15
N ALA A 113 10.25 -7.00 16.09
CA ALA A 113 10.01 -5.91 17.04
C ALA A 113 9.23 -6.43 18.27
N PRO A 114 9.12 -5.65 19.37
CA PRO A 114 8.25 -5.98 20.49
C PRO A 114 6.78 -6.20 20.07
N CYS A 115 6.29 -5.48 19.04
CA CYS A 115 4.99 -5.67 18.44
C CYS A 115 5.14 -5.83 16.92
N VAL A 116 4.65 -6.93 16.35
CA VAL A 116 4.70 -7.21 14.90
C VAL A 116 3.28 -7.47 14.42
N ILE A 117 2.86 -6.76 13.36
CA ILE A 117 1.53 -6.84 12.77
C ILE A 117 1.66 -7.20 11.30
N GLY A 118 0.99 -8.26 10.86
CA GLY A 118 0.90 -8.66 9.45
C GLY A 118 -0.40 -8.17 8.81
N VAL A 119 -0.36 -7.62 7.60
CA VAL A 119 -1.54 -7.11 6.91
C VAL A 119 -1.94 -8.05 5.77
N GLY A 120 -3.11 -8.66 5.89
CA GLY A 120 -3.70 -9.53 4.88
C GLY A 120 -3.20 -10.97 4.89
N PRO A 121 -3.55 -11.74 3.84
CA PRO A 121 -3.21 -13.16 3.74
C PRO A 121 -1.70 -13.38 3.64
N GLY A 122 -1.25 -14.49 4.19
CA GLY A 122 0.16 -14.87 4.28
C GLY A 122 0.74 -14.80 5.68
N PHE A 123 -0.01 -14.23 6.63
CA PHE A 123 0.36 -14.14 8.04
C PHE A 123 -0.53 -15.01 8.92
N THR A 124 0.05 -15.53 9.99
CA THR A 124 -0.66 -16.24 11.07
C THR A 124 -0.28 -15.60 12.39
N ALA A 125 -1.28 -15.01 13.06
CA ALA A 125 -1.11 -14.42 14.39
C ALA A 125 -0.72 -15.49 15.41
N GLY A 126 0.26 -15.19 16.25
CA GLY A 126 0.88 -16.13 17.19
C GLY A 126 2.04 -16.95 16.61
N LYS A 127 2.30 -16.85 15.28
CA LYS A 127 3.40 -17.54 14.60
C LYS A 127 4.34 -16.57 13.89
N ASP A 128 3.80 -15.83 12.93
CA ASP A 128 4.57 -14.89 12.09
C ASP A 128 4.57 -13.46 12.67
N CYS A 129 3.50 -13.12 13.39
CA CYS A 129 3.22 -11.80 13.95
C CYS A 129 2.38 -11.94 15.23
N HIS A 130 2.27 -10.87 16.00
CA HIS A 130 1.44 -10.81 17.20
C HIS A 130 -0.04 -10.61 16.88
N ALA A 131 -0.33 -9.86 15.82
CA ALA A 131 -1.67 -9.73 15.26
C ALA A 131 -1.62 -9.70 13.74
N ALA A 132 -2.70 -10.17 13.09
CA ALA A 132 -2.89 -10.04 11.66
C ALA A 132 -4.15 -9.23 11.38
N VAL A 133 -4.15 -8.37 10.34
CA VAL A 133 -5.30 -7.53 10.00
C VAL A 133 -5.95 -8.02 8.72
N GLU A 134 -7.27 -8.24 8.76
CA GLU A 134 -8.07 -8.71 7.63
C GLU A 134 -8.18 -7.66 6.52
N THR A 135 -7.97 -8.08 5.28
CA THR A 135 -8.05 -7.20 4.11
C THR A 135 -9.16 -7.57 3.12
N MET A 136 -9.89 -8.66 3.34
CA MET A 136 -11.03 -9.02 2.52
C MET A 136 -12.18 -8.03 2.74
N ARG A 137 -12.77 -7.51 1.64
CA ARG A 137 -13.97 -6.67 1.74
C ARG A 137 -15.14 -7.44 2.34
N GLY A 138 -15.92 -6.80 3.18
CA GLY A 138 -17.07 -7.35 3.90
C GLY A 138 -17.05 -6.99 5.38
N HIS A 139 -17.81 -7.70 6.17
CA HIS A 139 -17.98 -7.41 7.61
C HIS A 139 -16.71 -7.58 8.46
N THR A 140 -15.70 -8.28 7.92
CA THR A 140 -14.45 -8.54 8.64
C THR A 140 -13.31 -7.63 8.22
N LEU A 141 -13.51 -6.76 7.22
CA LEU A 141 -12.50 -5.83 6.74
C LEU A 141 -11.95 -4.97 7.89
N GLY A 142 -10.63 -4.96 8.03
CA GLY A 142 -9.94 -4.19 9.05
C GLY A 142 -9.93 -4.82 10.45
N ARG A 143 -10.54 -6.00 10.66
CA ARG A 143 -10.44 -6.67 11.95
C ARG A 143 -9.03 -7.07 12.31
N ALA A 144 -8.61 -6.75 13.53
CA ALA A 144 -7.41 -7.27 14.14
C ALA A 144 -7.67 -8.70 14.65
N LEU A 145 -6.86 -9.65 14.19
CA LEU A 145 -6.90 -11.06 14.56
C LEU A 145 -5.69 -11.35 15.44
N TYR A 146 -5.91 -11.73 16.68
CA TYR A 146 -4.84 -12.10 17.61
C TYR A 146 -4.51 -13.59 17.58
N HIS A 147 -5.30 -14.38 16.85
CA HIS A 147 -5.12 -15.81 16.60
C HIS A 147 -5.57 -16.15 15.18
N GLY A 148 -4.87 -17.11 14.55
CA GLY A 148 -5.22 -17.56 13.19
C GLY A 148 -4.74 -16.61 12.11
N SER A 149 -5.40 -16.69 10.94
CA SER A 149 -4.96 -16.00 9.71
C SER A 149 -6.11 -15.24 9.07
N PRO A 150 -5.84 -14.13 8.37
CA PRO A 150 -6.78 -13.50 7.46
C PRO A 150 -7.28 -14.48 6.38
N LEU A 151 -8.43 -14.18 5.81
CA LEU A 151 -9.02 -14.99 4.74
C LEU A 151 -8.06 -15.14 3.54
N PRO A 152 -8.00 -16.31 2.92
CA PRO A 152 -7.15 -16.55 1.76
C PRO A 152 -7.48 -15.59 0.61
N ASN A 153 -6.44 -15.21 -0.17
CA ASN A 153 -6.65 -14.41 -1.35
C ASN A 153 -7.45 -15.16 -2.42
N THR A 154 -8.55 -14.56 -2.89
CA THR A 154 -9.41 -15.14 -3.94
C THR A 154 -8.93 -14.82 -5.35
N ASN A 155 -7.96 -13.94 -5.54
CA ASN A 155 -7.56 -13.33 -6.81
C ASN A 155 -8.69 -12.57 -7.54
N ILE A 156 -9.87 -12.44 -6.94
CA ILE A 156 -11.00 -11.69 -7.47
C ILE A 156 -10.98 -10.30 -6.83
N PRO A 157 -10.89 -9.21 -7.62
CA PRO A 157 -10.99 -7.86 -7.10
C PRO A 157 -12.35 -7.62 -6.44
N GLY A 158 -12.36 -6.80 -5.39
CA GLY A 158 -13.61 -6.44 -4.73
C GLY A 158 -14.57 -5.70 -5.67
N LEU A 159 -15.87 -5.96 -5.51
CA LEU A 159 -16.94 -5.33 -6.27
C LEU A 159 -17.00 -3.83 -5.95
N ILE A 160 -17.01 -2.98 -6.99
CA ILE A 160 -17.20 -1.53 -6.90
C ILE A 160 -18.10 -1.12 -8.06
N GLY A 161 -19.23 -0.48 -7.75
CA GLY A 161 -20.17 0.00 -8.78
C GLY A 161 -20.68 -1.09 -9.73
N GLY A 162 -20.81 -2.34 -9.26
CA GLY A 162 -21.25 -3.47 -10.08
C GLY A 162 -20.14 -4.20 -10.83
N PHE A 163 -18.89 -3.72 -10.81
CA PHE A 163 -17.74 -4.31 -11.53
C PHE A 163 -16.68 -4.87 -10.57
N ALA A 164 -16.04 -5.95 -10.95
CA ALA A 164 -14.99 -6.62 -10.17
C ALA A 164 -13.68 -6.74 -11.00
N GLY A 165 -13.54 -7.79 -11.79
CA GLY A 165 -12.35 -8.07 -12.61
C GLY A 165 -12.13 -7.05 -13.71
N GLU A 166 -13.19 -6.58 -14.32
CA GLU A 166 -13.24 -5.67 -15.46
C GLU A 166 -12.60 -4.31 -15.14
N ARG A 167 -12.60 -3.91 -13.86
CA ARG A 167 -11.93 -2.68 -13.40
C ARG A 167 -10.42 -2.75 -13.48
N VAL A 168 -9.86 -3.97 -13.50
CA VAL A 168 -8.42 -4.17 -13.42
C VAL A 168 -7.84 -4.27 -14.82
N LEU A 169 -7.01 -3.29 -15.17
CA LEU A 169 -6.21 -3.35 -16.39
C LEU A 169 -5.01 -4.26 -16.15
N ARG A 170 -4.81 -5.22 -17.07
CA ARG A 170 -3.71 -6.17 -16.99
C ARG A 170 -2.81 -6.06 -18.19
N ALA A 171 -1.49 -6.21 -17.99
CA ALA A 171 -0.50 -6.22 -19.06
C ALA A 171 -0.89 -7.27 -20.12
N PRO A 172 -1.00 -6.89 -21.40
CA PRO A 172 -1.42 -7.80 -22.47
C PRO A 172 -0.30 -8.77 -22.91
N ALA A 173 0.96 -8.42 -22.61
CA ALA A 173 2.16 -9.19 -22.97
C ALA A 173 3.25 -9.01 -21.92
N ASP A 174 4.31 -9.80 -22.02
CA ASP A 174 5.58 -9.53 -21.32
C ASP A 174 6.31 -8.38 -22.01
N GLY A 175 7.01 -7.53 -21.23
CA GLY A 175 7.81 -6.46 -21.82
C GLY A 175 7.84 -5.19 -20.97
N ILE A 176 8.05 -4.06 -21.63
CA ILE A 176 8.09 -2.75 -20.98
C ILE A 176 6.75 -2.05 -21.20
N PHE A 177 6.14 -1.62 -20.09
CA PHE A 177 4.90 -0.86 -20.12
C PHE A 177 5.16 0.59 -20.58
N VAL A 178 4.34 1.05 -21.51
CA VAL A 178 4.31 2.44 -21.99
C VAL A 178 2.95 3.05 -21.67
N GLN A 179 2.95 4.05 -20.82
CA GLN A 179 1.75 4.77 -20.40
C GLN A 179 1.20 5.63 -21.54
N LYS A 180 -0.13 5.68 -21.71
CA LYS A 180 -0.81 6.53 -22.71
C LYS A 180 -1.80 7.52 -22.09
N LEU A 181 -2.37 7.18 -20.94
CA LEU A 181 -3.31 8.03 -20.21
C LEU A 181 -2.81 8.29 -18.79
N GLU A 182 -3.15 9.45 -18.26
CA GLU A 182 -2.80 9.85 -16.89
C GLU A 182 -3.87 9.42 -15.88
N ILE A 183 -3.47 9.26 -14.62
CA ILE A 183 -4.42 9.08 -13.51
C ILE A 183 -5.35 10.30 -13.48
N GLY A 184 -6.66 10.04 -13.39
CA GLY A 184 -7.69 11.07 -13.43
C GLY A 184 -8.27 11.32 -14.82
N ALA A 185 -7.82 10.60 -15.86
CA ALA A 185 -8.48 10.62 -17.15
C ALA A 185 -9.84 9.93 -17.06
N SER A 186 -10.89 10.57 -17.65
CA SER A 186 -12.16 9.90 -17.92
C SER A 186 -11.97 8.97 -19.13
N VAL A 187 -12.34 7.71 -18.99
CA VAL A 187 -12.14 6.67 -20.00
C VAL A 187 -13.43 5.99 -20.38
N ARG A 188 -13.47 5.49 -21.61
CA ARG A 188 -14.53 4.62 -22.14
C ARG A 188 -14.00 3.24 -22.43
N THR A 189 -14.88 2.28 -22.48
CA THR A 189 -14.60 0.93 -22.95
C THR A 189 -13.96 0.98 -24.34
N GLY A 190 -12.78 0.33 -24.46
CA GLY A 190 -11.99 0.33 -25.70
C GLY A 190 -10.87 1.37 -25.76
N ASP A 191 -10.85 2.36 -24.87
CA ASP A 191 -9.75 3.33 -24.80
C ASP A 191 -8.43 2.63 -24.44
N ILE A 192 -7.32 3.08 -25.05
CA ILE A 192 -5.99 2.54 -24.83
C ILE A 192 -5.35 3.27 -23.62
N ALA A 193 -5.28 2.60 -22.47
CA ALA A 193 -4.66 3.14 -21.27
C ALA A 193 -3.12 3.10 -21.31
N GLY A 194 -2.57 2.15 -22.04
CA GLY A 194 -1.13 1.95 -22.22
C GLY A 194 -0.84 0.86 -23.24
N THR A 195 0.45 0.58 -23.48
CA THR A 195 0.87 -0.50 -24.38
C THR A 195 2.02 -1.30 -23.74
N VAL A 196 2.19 -2.55 -24.16
CA VAL A 196 3.38 -3.37 -23.84
C VAL A 196 3.92 -3.95 -25.14
N ASN A 197 5.14 -3.59 -25.54
CA ASN A 197 5.72 -3.96 -26.82
C ASN A 197 4.77 -3.68 -28.00
N GLY A 198 4.07 -2.54 -27.98
CA GLY A 198 3.11 -2.15 -29.00
C GLY A 198 1.72 -2.79 -28.86
N VAL A 199 1.55 -3.80 -28.02
CA VAL A 199 0.23 -4.45 -27.78
C VAL A 199 -0.61 -3.55 -26.86
N PRO A 200 -1.84 -3.13 -27.26
CA PRO A 200 -2.65 -2.21 -26.47
C PRO A 200 -3.24 -2.86 -25.23
N MET A 201 -3.24 -2.12 -24.11
CA MET A 201 -3.97 -2.41 -22.89
C MET A 201 -5.23 -1.57 -22.86
N LEU A 202 -6.37 -2.22 -23.08
CA LEU A 202 -7.68 -1.56 -23.27
C LEU A 202 -8.44 -1.42 -21.95
N CYS A 203 -9.13 -0.30 -21.78
CA CYS A 203 -10.15 -0.14 -20.74
C CYS A 203 -11.35 -1.05 -21.06
N GLN A 204 -11.79 -1.83 -20.07
CA GLN A 204 -12.90 -2.78 -20.24
C GLN A 204 -14.25 -2.21 -19.78
N ILE A 205 -14.23 -1.07 -19.09
CA ILE A 205 -15.40 -0.36 -18.58
C ILE A 205 -15.21 1.14 -18.73
N ASP A 206 -16.30 1.87 -18.74
CA ASP A 206 -16.30 3.32 -18.62
C ASP A 206 -16.02 3.73 -17.18
N GLY A 207 -15.36 4.88 -16.97
CA GLY A 207 -15.08 5.39 -15.62
C GLY A 207 -13.91 6.37 -15.56
N MET A 208 -13.28 6.41 -14.38
CA MET A 208 -12.10 7.21 -14.11
C MET A 208 -10.87 6.31 -14.00
N LEU A 209 -9.83 6.58 -14.78
CA LEU A 209 -8.54 5.88 -14.63
C LEU A 209 -7.92 6.29 -13.28
N ARG A 210 -8.12 5.46 -12.25
CA ARG A 210 -7.73 5.75 -10.88
C ARG A 210 -6.32 5.31 -10.54
N GLY A 211 -5.75 4.45 -11.36
CA GLY A 211 -4.40 3.95 -11.16
C GLY A 211 -3.82 3.35 -12.44
N ILE A 212 -2.52 3.56 -12.64
CA ILE A 212 -1.75 2.99 -13.74
C ILE A 212 -0.28 2.92 -13.36
N LEU A 213 0.43 1.91 -13.83
CA LEU A 213 1.87 1.77 -13.61
C LEU A 213 2.64 2.95 -14.18
N PRO A 214 3.81 3.27 -13.62
CA PRO A 214 4.74 4.21 -14.23
C PRO A 214 5.18 3.74 -15.62
N ASP A 215 5.46 4.71 -16.49
CA ASP A 215 6.12 4.46 -17.77
C ASP A 215 7.46 3.74 -17.57
N GLY A 216 7.83 2.87 -18.50
CA GLY A 216 9.07 2.11 -18.40
C GLY A 216 9.07 0.90 -17.45
N THR A 217 7.95 0.60 -16.77
CA THR A 217 7.87 -0.52 -15.82
C THR A 217 7.96 -1.87 -16.55
N PRO A 218 8.89 -2.78 -16.16
CA PRO A 218 8.87 -4.16 -16.66
C PRO A 218 7.62 -4.89 -16.15
N VAL A 219 6.90 -5.54 -17.05
CA VAL A 219 5.67 -6.28 -16.74
C VAL A 219 5.68 -7.66 -17.35
N THR A 220 4.95 -8.57 -16.71
CA THR A 220 4.62 -9.88 -17.26
C THR A 220 3.15 -9.92 -17.65
N ARG A 221 2.82 -10.73 -18.65
CA ARG A 221 1.42 -10.89 -19.12
C ARG A 221 0.49 -11.24 -17.96
N GLY A 222 -0.61 -10.53 -17.87
CA GLY A 222 -1.59 -10.69 -16.79
C GLY A 222 -1.27 -9.91 -15.50
N MET A 223 -0.09 -9.31 -15.38
CA MET A 223 0.26 -8.45 -14.24
C MET A 223 -0.74 -7.28 -14.15
N LYS A 224 -1.22 -7.00 -12.94
CA LYS A 224 -2.09 -5.84 -12.71
C LYS A 224 -1.31 -4.56 -13.00
N SER A 225 -1.77 -3.81 -13.99
CA SER A 225 -1.08 -2.61 -14.50
C SER A 225 -1.91 -1.34 -14.39
N GLY A 226 -3.20 -1.44 -14.06
CA GLY A 226 -4.05 -0.28 -13.84
C GLY A 226 -5.37 -0.62 -13.14
N ASP A 227 -6.17 0.43 -12.87
CA ASP A 227 -7.46 0.34 -12.19
C ASP A 227 -8.39 1.46 -12.69
N VAL A 228 -9.56 1.08 -13.19
CA VAL A 228 -10.63 2.02 -13.58
C VAL A 228 -11.70 2.01 -12.49
N ASP A 229 -12.12 3.18 -12.03
CA ASP A 229 -13.22 3.33 -11.08
C ASP A 229 -14.52 3.70 -11.82
N PRO A 230 -15.54 2.79 -11.86
CA PRO A 230 -16.77 3.03 -12.59
C PRO A 230 -17.62 4.16 -12.03
N ARG A 231 -17.35 4.62 -10.81
CA ARG A 231 -18.07 5.75 -10.20
C ARG A 231 -17.73 7.10 -10.84
N GLY A 232 -16.65 7.17 -11.65
CA GLY A 232 -16.27 8.34 -12.45
C GLY A 232 -15.86 9.58 -11.65
N LYS A 233 -15.55 9.46 -10.37
CA LYS A 233 -15.22 10.59 -9.49
C LYS A 233 -13.73 10.86 -9.47
N ARG A 234 -13.32 12.06 -9.93
CA ARG A 234 -11.90 12.46 -10.00
C ARG A 234 -11.24 12.50 -8.61
N GLU A 235 -11.96 12.96 -7.60
CA GLU A 235 -11.48 13.05 -6.23
C GLU A 235 -11.02 11.70 -5.65
N TYR A 236 -11.60 10.58 -6.13
CA TYR A 236 -11.19 9.24 -5.68
C TYR A 236 -9.81 8.80 -6.18
N CYS A 237 -9.20 9.57 -7.08
CA CYS A 237 -7.82 9.35 -7.47
C CYS A 237 -6.84 9.82 -6.40
N ASP A 238 -7.19 10.86 -5.65
CA ASP A 238 -6.29 11.57 -4.73
C ASP A 238 -6.60 11.31 -3.24
N LEU A 239 -7.68 10.57 -2.96
CA LEU A 239 -8.07 10.17 -1.60
C LEU A 239 -7.72 8.71 -1.33
N VAL A 240 -7.24 8.41 -0.13
CA VAL A 240 -7.09 7.02 0.32
C VAL A 240 -8.46 6.34 0.38
N SER A 241 -8.49 5.05 0.10
CA SER A 241 -9.75 4.32 0.03
C SER A 241 -10.33 4.00 1.41
N ASP A 242 -11.66 3.80 1.46
CA ASP A 242 -12.38 3.21 2.59
C ASP A 242 -11.69 1.94 3.13
N LYS A 243 -11.22 1.10 2.21
CA LYS A 243 -10.49 -0.12 2.53
C LYS A 243 -9.17 0.17 3.26
N ALA A 244 -8.40 1.12 2.76
CA ALA A 244 -7.11 1.49 3.35
C ALA A 244 -7.30 2.09 4.75
N LEU A 245 -8.32 2.96 4.93
CA LEU A 245 -8.67 3.55 6.21
C LEU A 245 -9.18 2.52 7.22
N ALA A 246 -10.00 1.55 6.79
CA ALA A 246 -10.49 0.48 7.67
C ALA A 246 -9.33 -0.41 8.16
N ILE A 247 -8.42 -0.79 7.25
CA ILE A 247 -7.22 -1.57 7.60
C ILE A 247 -6.31 -0.77 8.56
N GLY A 248 -6.11 0.52 8.29
CA GLY A 248 -5.34 1.40 9.17
C GLY A 248 -5.94 1.50 10.58
N GLY A 249 -7.28 1.51 10.69
CA GLY A 249 -7.98 1.43 11.97
C GLY A 249 -7.68 0.13 12.73
N GLY A 250 -7.72 -1.02 12.03
CA GLY A 250 -7.38 -2.31 12.64
C GLY A 250 -5.91 -2.43 13.05
N VAL A 251 -5.00 -1.83 12.29
CA VAL A 251 -3.58 -1.77 12.68
C VAL A 251 -3.40 -0.91 13.93
N LEU A 252 -4.05 0.26 14.01
CA LEU A 252 -4.00 1.13 15.19
C LEU A 252 -4.57 0.43 16.42
N GLU A 253 -5.73 -0.24 16.28
CA GLU A 253 -6.31 -1.06 17.35
C GLU A 253 -5.32 -2.11 17.86
N ALA A 254 -4.70 -2.87 16.96
CA ALA A 254 -3.73 -3.90 17.32
C ALA A 254 -2.51 -3.32 18.05
N ILE A 255 -1.99 -2.18 17.59
CA ILE A 255 -0.88 -1.49 18.26
C ILE A 255 -1.26 -1.12 19.69
N LEU A 256 -2.38 -0.41 19.87
CA LEU A 256 -2.82 0.05 21.19
C LEU A 256 -3.10 -1.10 22.15
N SER A 257 -3.72 -2.18 21.63
CA SER A 257 -4.04 -3.38 22.42
C SER A 257 -2.79 -4.14 22.88
N LEU A 258 -1.83 -4.35 21.96
CA LEU A 258 -0.63 -5.17 22.24
C LEU A 258 0.44 -4.42 23.02
N THR A 259 0.60 -3.12 22.81
CA THR A 259 1.60 -2.32 23.51
C THR A 259 1.13 -1.79 24.84
N GLY A 260 -0.17 -1.84 25.12
CA GLY A 260 -0.75 -1.25 26.32
C GLY A 260 -0.63 0.28 26.38
N ALA A 261 -0.43 0.95 25.27
CA ALA A 261 -0.12 2.39 25.21
C ALA A 261 -1.18 3.31 25.86
N LEU A 262 -2.42 2.80 26.08
CA LEU A 262 -3.50 3.51 26.77
C LEU A 262 -3.73 3.00 28.19
N ARG A 263 -2.94 2.03 28.66
CA ARG A 263 -2.97 1.56 30.05
C ARG A 263 -1.93 2.38 30.83
N ALA A 264 -2.32 3.58 31.22
CA ALA A 264 -1.53 4.41 32.14
C ALA A 264 -1.80 4.00 33.60
#